data_a7f655253d932c953d69199dee2863ef
#
_entry.id   a7f655253d932c953d69199dee2863ef
#
_cell.length_a   1.000
_cell.length_b   1.000
_cell.length_c   1.000
_cell.angle_alpha   90.00
_cell.angle_beta   90.00
_cell.angle_gamma   90.00
#
_symmetry.space_group_name_H-M   'P 1'
#
loop_
_entity.id
_entity.type
_entity.pdbx_description
1 polymer ?
#
loop_
_entity_poly.entity_id
_entity_poly.type
_entity_poly.pdbx_seq_one_letter_code
_entity_poly.pdbx_strand_id
1 'polypeptide(L)'
;MLQDIVNELGRRLDYDVDNGRYQGTRNAVGNDGLWRSPENHTLLIEVKTTDTYSISVDTIANYRDNLVSTSNISGENSMLLVVGRYDTGQLEAQVRGSRHAWDMRLISVDSLISLVRLKENTEDAVTAEKIRSVLIPMEYTRLDRLVDVLFTAAQDVEAVVENESRPEAESNDSNESTFVQDRTDLTLIDSMRASILRSVERSSGAKLIKKSRALYSSSDRSIGVACTVSKFYAEKNVKYWYAHHTPWQEFLERVTSGFLALGCVDANFAFLLPFDVLGEKLPHLNTTIRNGKTYWHIHITNPEPNFYQMLVPRTGEHLDLTPFTIQLVNDSQA
;
A
#
# COMPACT_ATOMS: atom_id res chain seq x y z
N MET A 1 14.51 -10.51 -17.01
CA MET A 1 13.37 -9.61 -17.36
C MET A 1 12.07 -10.03 -16.67
N LEU A 2 11.44 -11.22 -16.92
CA LEU A 2 10.21 -11.60 -16.17
C LEU A 2 10.51 -11.85 -14.69
N GLN A 3 11.58 -12.53 -14.37
CA GLN A 3 12.07 -12.75 -13.01
C GLN A 3 12.23 -11.43 -12.21
N ASP A 4 12.77 -10.37 -12.84
CA ASP A 4 12.94 -9.06 -12.18
C ASP A 4 11.60 -8.42 -11.86
N ILE A 5 10.64 -8.53 -12.78
CA ILE A 5 9.28 -8.03 -12.56
C ILE A 5 8.64 -8.77 -11.39
N VAL A 6 8.75 -10.10 -11.36
CA VAL A 6 8.19 -10.91 -10.27
C VAL A 6 8.85 -10.55 -8.93
N ASN A 7 10.17 -10.39 -8.89
CA ASN A 7 10.88 -9.99 -7.69
C ASN A 7 10.48 -8.58 -7.22
N GLU A 8 10.21 -7.65 -8.15
CA GLU A 8 9.69 -6.34 -7.80
C GLU A 8 8.26 -6.42 -7.21
N LEU A 9 7.40 -7.30 -7.75
CA LEU A 9 6.08 -7.54 -7.15
C LEU A 9 6.20 -8.08 -5.72
N GLY A 10 7.19 -8.93 -5.44
CA GLY A 10 7.49 -9.40 -4.08
C GLY A 10 7.84 -8.25 -3.12
N ARG A 11 8.69 -7.30 -3.55
CA ARG A 11 9.01 -6.12 -2.74
C ARG A 11 7.79 -5.25 -2.48
N ARG A 12 6.90 -5.13 -3.44
CA ARG A 12 5.64 -4.37 -3.29
C ARG A 12 4.65 -5.05 -2.35
N LEU A 13 4.76 -6.36 -2.14
CA LEU A 13 4.04 -7.12 -1.12
C LEU A 13 4.74 -7.11 0.25
N ASP A 14 5.78 -6.27 0.44
CA ASP A 14 6.59 -6.12 1.66
C ASP A 14 7.47 -7.32 1.99
N TYR A 15 7.80 -8.17 1.02
CA TYR A 15 8.85 -9.16 1.21
C TYR A 15 10.24 -8.51 1.12
N ASP A 16 11.17 -9.00 1.95
CA ASP A 16 12.60 -8.82 1.72
C ASP A 16 13.04 -9.81 0.64
N VAL A 17 13.53 -9.29 -0.49
CA VAL A 17 13.73 -10.07 -1.72
C VAL A 17 15.19 -10.14 -2.10
N ASP A 18 15.76 -11.35 -2.02
CA ASP A 18 17.02 -11.69 -2.65
C ASP A 18 16.75 -12.14 -4.10
N ASN A 19 17.35 -11.45 -5.05
CA ASN A 19 17.24 -11.83 -6.45
C ASN A 19 18.00 -13.13 -6.71
N GLY A 20 17.36 -14.05 -7.44
CA GLY A 20 18.00 -15.25 -7.93
C GLY A 20 19.06 -14.97 -8.99
N ARG A 21 19.84 -15.97 -9.35
CA ARG A 21 20.87 -15.86 -10.38
C ARG A 21 20.32 -16.24 -11.75
N TYR A 22 20.53 -15.38 -12.75
CA TYR A 22 20.09 -15.57 -14.14
C TYR A 22 20.70 -16.77 -14.86
N GLN A 23 21.87 -17.23 -14.40
CA GLN A 23 22.55 -18.39 -15.01
C GLN A 23 22.99 -19.33 -13.91
N GLY A 24 22.51 -20.59 -14.01
CA GLY A 24 23.02 -21.68 -13.18
C GLY A 24 24.51 -21.89 -13.45
N THR A 25 25.35 -21.64 -12.47
CA THR A 25 26.72 -22.15 -12.50
C THR A 25 26.69 -23.63 -12.18
N ARG A 26 27.57 -24.42 -12.77
CA ARG A 26 27.60 -25.92 -12.70
C ARG A 26 27.52 -26.53 -11.29
N ASN A 27 27.65 -25.72 -10.22
CA ASN A 27 27.65 -26.15 -8.82
C ASN A 27 26.82 -25.23 -7.89
N ALA A 28 25.93 -24.33 -8.42
CA ALA A 28 25.11 -23.50 -7.59
C ALA A 28 23.63 -23.82 -7.78
N VAL A 29 22.91 -23.94 -6.68
CA VAL A 29 21.46 -24.10 -6.64
C VAL A 29 20.82 -22.89 -7.31
N GLY A 30 20.07 -23.13 -8.41
CA GLY A 30 19.34 -22.08 -9.13
C GLY A 30 18.03 -21.80 -8.42
N ASN A 31 17.72 -20.55 -8.20
CA ASN A 31 16.37 -20.06 -7.89
C ASN A 31 16.19 -18.72 -8.58
N ASP A 32 14.94 -18.32 -8.82
CA ASP A 32 14.62 -17.04 -9.43
C ASP A 32 14.47 -15.92 -8.41
N GLY A 33 14.27 -16.27 -7.12
CA GLY A 33 14.21 -15.35 -6.00
C GLY A 33 13.98 -16.06 -4.67
N LEU A 34 14.39 -15.40 -3.58
CA LEU A 34 14.02 -15.75 -2.21
C LEU A 34 13.30 -14.56 -1.59
N TRP A 35 12.05 -14.76 -1.18
CA TRP A 35 11.23 -13.75 -0.57
C TRP A 35 11.00 -14.06 0.90
N ARG A 36 11.49 -13.23 1.80
CA ARG A 36 11.30 -13.37 3.25
C ARG A 36 10.19 -12.44 3.70
N SER A 37 9.15 -12.99 4.29
CA SER A 37 8.06 -12.20 4.83
C SER A 37 8.43 -11.60 6.19
N PRO A 38 7.76 -10.49 6.61
CA PRO A 38 7.90 -9.97 7.97
C PRO A 38 7.52 -10.98 9.05
N GLU A 39 6.66 -11.95 8.72
CA GLU A 39 6.19 -13.03 9.59
C GLU A 39 7.16 -14.21 9.67
N ASN A 40 8.39 -14.05 9.14
CA ASN A 40 9.47 -15.05 9.16
C ASN A 40 9.18 -16.32 8.35
N HIS A 41 8.41 -16.21 7.27
CA HIS A 41 8.23 -17.28 6.28
C HIS A 41 9.04 -16.97 5.01
N THR A 42 9.74 -17.96 4.46
CA THR A 42 10.52 -17.78 3.23
C THR A 42 9.85 -18.49 2.05
N LEU A 43 9.59 -17.77 0.97
CA LEU A 43 9.16 -18.32 -0.30
C LEU A 43 10.35 -18.46 -1.24
N LEU A 44 10.59 -19.68 -1.72
CA LEU A 44 11.46 -19.93 -2.86
C LEU A 44 10.64 -19.72 -4.14
N ILE A 45 11.10 -18.80 -4.97
CA ILE A 45 10.41 -18.40 -6.19
C ILE A 45 11.00 -19.07 -7.40
N GLU A 46 10.14 -19.63 -8.23
CA GLU A 46 10.47 -20.15 -9.55
C GLU A 46 9.54 -19.50 -10.58
N VAL A 47 10.09 -18.87 -11.60
CA VAL A 47 9.36 -18.11 -12.61
C VAL A 47 9.41 -18.82 -13.96
N LYS A 48 8.24 -19.06 -14.54
CA LYS A 48 8.10 -19.67 -15.86
C LYS A 48 7.36 -18.73 -16.81
N THR A 49 7.86 -18.57 -18.01
CA THR A 49 7.19 -17.77 -19.04
C THR A 49 5.93 -18.42 -19.55
N THR A 50 5.88 -19.76 -19.54
CA THR A 50 4.73 -20.59 -19.94
C THR A 50 4.69 -21.85 -19.06
N ASP A 51 3.53 -22.48 -18.95
CA ASP A 51 3.35 -23.76 -18.24
C ASP A 51 3.70 -24.98 -19.10
N THR A 52 4.00 -24.78 -20.40
CA THR A 52 4.35 -25.88 -21.34
C THR A 52 5.73 -26.48 -21.10
N TYR A 53 6.54 -25.89 -20.24
CA TYR A 53 7.80 -26.49 -19.82
C TYR A 53 7.56 -27.56 -18.76
N SER A 54 7.88 -28.81 -19.09
CA SER A 54 7.92 -29.88 -18.08
C SER A 54 9.12 -29.66 -17.15
N ILE A 55 8.91 -28.89 -16.08
CA ILE A 55 9.85 -28.87 -14.98
C ILE A 55 9.50 -30.01 -14.05
N SER A 56 10.50 -30.79 -13.71
CA SER A 56 10.36 -31.71 -12.59
C SER A 56 10.16 -30.92 -11.31
N VAL A 57 8.97 -31.02 -10.73
CA VAL A 57 8.63 -30.45 -9.42
C VAL A 57 9.65 -30.89 -8.36
N ASP A 58 10.18 -32.13 -8.48
CA ASP A 58 11.26 -32.62 -7.64
C ASP A 58 12.57 -31.82 -7.77
N THR A 59 12.85 -31.24 -8.94
CA THR A 59 14.05 -30.40 -9.12
C THR A 59 13.92 -29.10 -8.28
N ILE A 60 12.76 -28.47 -8.26
CA ILE A 60 12.51 -27.26 -7.47
C ILE A 60 12.55 -27.58 -5.97
N ALA A 61 11.98 -28.71 -5.57
CA ALA A 61 12.04 -29.18 -4.19
C ALA A 61 13.48 -29.45 -3.74
N ASN A 62 14.30 -30.08 -4.60
CA ASN A 62 15.71 -30.27 -4.32
C ASN A 62 16.48 -28.95 -4.17
N TYR A 63 16.12 -27.91 -4.92
CA TYR A 63 16.70 -26.58 -4.73
C TYR A 63 16.39 -26.03 -3.33
N ARG A 64 15.13 -26.10 -2.88
CA ARG A 64 14.75 -25.73 -1.52
C ARG A 64 15.54 -26.50 -0.48
N ASP A 65 15.59 -27.83 -0.58
CA ASP A 65 16.26 -28.69 0.41
C ASP A 65 17.77 -28.40 0.50
N ASN A 66 18.41 -28.10 -0.63
CA ASN A 66 19.80 -27.66 -0.65
C ASN A 66 19.98 -26.26 0.01
N LEU A 67 19.08 -25.32 -0.21
CA LEU A 67 19.14 -24.00 0.42
C LEU A 67 18.91 -24.07 1.93
N VAL A 68 18.02 -24.95 2.38
CA VAL A 68 17.81 -25.25 3.81
C VAL A 68 19.06 -25.86 4.42
N SER A 69 19.64 -26.87 3.77
CA SER A 69 20.86 -27.59 4.28
C SER A 69 22.10 -26.69 4.34
N THR A 70 22.20 -25.68 3.47
CA THR A 70 23.29 -24.69 3.46
C THR A 70 23.03 -23.47 4.35
N SER A 71 21.97 -23.51 5.16
CA SER A 71 21.55 -22.42 6.07
C SER A 71 21.25 -21.09 5.38
N ASN A 72 20.97 -21.12 4.08
CA ASN A 72 20.52 -19.93 3.34
C ASN A 72 19.04 -19.61 3.56
N ILE A 73 18.26 -20.61 4.03
CA ILE A 73 16.87 -20.48 4.44
C ILE A 73 16.75 -21.01 5.87
N SER A 74 16.21 -20.18 6.76
CA SER A 74 15.89 -20.54 8.15
C SER A 74 14.40 -20.29 8.40
N GLY A 75 13.79 -21.11 9.28
CA GLY A 75 12.37 -20.99 9.61
C GLY A 75 11.44 -21.72 8.64
N GLU A 76 10.16 -21.36 8.68
CA GLU A 76 9.14 -21.92 7.80
C GLU A 76 9.39 -21.51 6.35
N ASN A 77 9.26 -22.45 5.43
CA ASN A 77 9.51 -22.18 4.01
C ASN A 77 8.61 -23.00 3.11
N SER A 78 8.36 -22.46 1.93
CA SER A 78 7.58 -23.12 0.87
C SER A 78 8.02 -22.62 -0.51
N MET A 79 7.40 -23.13 -1.56
CA MET A 79 7.74 -22.83 -2.93
C MET A 79 6.57 -22.15 -3.64
N LEU A 80 6.86 -21.07 -4.39
CA LEU A 80 5.90 -20.37 -5.21
C LEU A 80 6.33 -20.40 -6.67
N LEU A 81 5.51 -21.04 -7.50
CA LEU A 81 5.70 -21.07 -8.95
C LEU A 81 4.88 -19.91 -9.56
N VAL A 82 5.55 -19.03 -10.29
CA VAL A 82 4.91 -17.89 -10.94
C VAL A 82 4.94 -18.07 -12.44
N VAL A 83 3.76 -18.09 -13.08
CA VAL A 83 3.59 -18.33 -14.53
C VAL A 83 3.26 -17.04 -15.26
N GLY A 84 4.02 -16.73 -16.29
CA GLY A 84 3.89 -15.47 -17.05
C GLY A 84 2.73 -15.43 -18.03
N ARG A 85 2.21 -16.58 -18.46
CA ARG A 85 1.08 -16.69 -19.39
C ARG A 85 0.03 -17.63 -18.84
N TYR A 86 -1.17 -17.57 -19.45
CA TYR A 86 -2.30 -18.39 -19.10
C TYR A 86 -1.91 -19.87 -19.09
N ASP A 87 -2.30 -20.54 -18.03
CA ASP A 87 -1.98 -21.90 -17.68
C ASP A 87 -2.82 -22.88 -18.56
N THR A 88 -2.20 -23.92 -19.10
CA THR A 88 -2.88 -25.05 -19.76
C THR A 88 -3.32 -26.11 -18.74
N GLY A 89 -3.03 -25.95 -17.47
CA GLY A 89 -3.29 -26.89 -16.41
C GLY A 89 -2.23 -28.01 -16.26
N GLN A 90 -1.21 -28.02 -17.09
CA GLN A 90 -0.18 -29.07 -17.03
C GLN A 90 0.69 -28.96 -15.77
N LEU A 91 1.14 -27.75 -15.44
CA LEU A 91 1.96 -27.53 -14.25
C LEU A 91 1.15 -27.73 -12.96
N GLU A 92 -0.11 -27.30 -12.96
CA GLU A 92 -1.02 -27.56 -11.84
C GLU A 92 -1.23 -29.08 -11.63
N ALA A 93 -1.43 -29.84 -12.70
CA ALA A 93 -1.57 -31.30 -12.62
C ALA A 93 -0.29 -31.96 -12.07
N GLN A 94 0.88 -31.48 -12.48
CA GLN A 94 2.17 -31.96 -11.95
C GLN A 94 2.32 -31.67 -10.46
N VAL A 95 2.03 -30.46 -10.01
CA VAL A 95 2.07 -30.08 -8.58
C VAL A 95 1.11 -30.95 -7.77
N ARG A 96 -0.16 -31.08 -8.21
CA ARG A 96 -1.17 -31.91 -7.54
C ARG A 96 -0.78 -33.38 -7.46
N GLY A 97 -0.14 -33.92 -8.50
CA GLY A 97 0.31 -35.33 -8.56
C GLY A 97 1.62 -35.58 -7.82
N SER A 98 2.29 -34.56 -7.33
CA SER A 98 3.58 -34.68 -6.65
C SER A 98 3.43 -34.87 -5.15
N ARG A 99 4.48 -35.43 -4.52
CA ARG A 99 4.62 -35.49 -3.05
C ARG A 99 4.79 -34.09 -2.42
N HIS A 100 5.05 -33.05 -3.23
CA HIS A 100 5.32 -31.66 -2.81
C HIS A 100 4.09 -30.75 -2.91
N ALA A 101 2.90 -31.30 -3.20
CA ALA A 101 1.67 -30.53 -3.34
C ALA A 101 1.34 -29.65 -2.11
N TRP A 102 1.77 -30.09 -0.92
CA TRP A 102 1.57 -29.39 0.35
C TRP A 102 2.53 -28.21 0.58
N ASP A 103 3.66 -28.20 -0.11
CA ASP A 103 4.71 -27.21 0.05
C ASP A 103 4.77 -26.20 -1.10
N MET A 104 3.88 -26.32 -2.09
CA MET A 104 3.90 -25.52 -3.30
C MET A 104 2.58 -24.78 -3.54
N ARG A 105 2.72 -23.57 -4.08
CA ARG A 105 1.64 -22.78 -4.67
C ARG A 105 1.99 -22.41 -6.10
N LEU A 106 0.95 -22.26 -6.91
CA LEU A 106 1.05 -21.80 -8.28
C LEU A 106 0.21 -20.51 -8.42
N ILE A 107 0.78 -19.50 -9.06
CA ILE A 107 0.09 -18.24 -9.32
C ILE A 107 0.49 -17.68 -10.69
N SER A 108 -0.45 -17.06 -11.40
CA SER A 108 -0.14 -16.29 -12.59
C SER A 108 0.43 -14.91 -12.22
N VAL A 109 1.23 -14.32 -13.13
CA VAL A 109 1.72 -12.94 -12.94
C VAL A 109 0.56 -11.96 -12.81
N ASP A 110 -0.52 -12.13 -13.57
CA ASP A 110 -1.70 -11.26 -13.51
C ASP A 110 -2.40 -11.33 -12.14
N SER A 111 -2.52 -12.52 -11.57
CA SER A 111 -3.07 -12.70 -10.22
C SER A 111 -2.14 -12.13 -9.15
N LEU A 112 -0.82 -12.25 -9.32
CA LEU A 112 0.14 -11.65 -8.43
C LEU A 112 0.07 -10.11 -8.47
N ILE A 113 -0.06 -9.52 -9.67
CA ILE A 113 -0.32 -8.07 -9.83
C ILE A 113 -1.61 -7.66 -9.11
N SER A 114 -2.66 -8.48 -9.20
CA SER A 114 -3.93 -8.22 -8.53
C SER A 114 -3.78 -8.22 -7.01
N LEU A 115 -3.00 -9.14 -6.42
CA LEU A 115 -2.67 -9.15 -5.00
C LEU A 115 -1.87 -7.91 -4.58
N VAL A 116 -0.91 -7.46 -5.40
CA VAL A 116 -0.16 -6.22 -5.16
C VAL A 116 -1.12 -5.02 -5.14
N ARG A 117 -2.01 -4.90 -6.13
CA ARG A 117 -3.01 -3.82 -6.16
C ARG A 117 -3.94 -3.84 -4.95
N LEU A 118 -4.39 -5.03 -4.53
CA LEU A 118 -5.21 -5.18 -3.34
C LEU A 118 -4.46 -4.69 -2.10
N LYS A 119 -3.22 -5.13 -1.90
CA LYS A 119 -2.36 -4.69 -0.79
C LYS A 119 -2.10 -3.18 -0.80
N GLU A 120 -1.84 -2.60 -1.96
CA GLU A 120 -1.61 -1.16 -2.11
C GLU A 120 -2.86 -0.29 -1.88
N ASN A 121 -4.03 -0.89 -1.88
CA ASN A 121 -5.29 -0.22 -1.56
C ASN A 121 -5.71 -0.38 -0.09
N THR A 122 -5.00 -1.20 0.70
CA THR A 122 -5.23 -1.34 2.14
C THR A 122 -4.32 -0.39 2.94
N GLU A 123 -4.78 0.02 4.11
CA GLU A 123 -4.00 0.81 5.08
C GLU A 123 -3.64 -0.01 6.32
N ASP A 124 -4.21 -1.20 6.45
CA ASP A 124 -4.07 -2.05 7.62
C ASP A 124 -2.96 -3.08 7.44
N ALA A 125 -2.00 -3.11 8.38
CA ALA A 125 -0.90 -4.07 8.38
C ALA A 125 -1.39 -5.52 8.51
N VAL A 126 -2.48 -5.75 9.27
CA VAL A 126 -3.08 -7.09 9.44
C VAL A 126 -3.67 -7.58 8.12
N THR A 127 -4.31 -6.69 7.36
CA THR A 127 -4.82 -7.03 6.01
C THR A 127 -3.67 -7.34 5.06
N ALA A 128 -2.57 -6.60 5.10
CA ALA A 128 -1.38 -6.89 4.29
C ALA A 128 -0.76 -8.25 4.63
N GLU A 129 -0.69 -8.63 5.91
CA GLU A 129 -0.28 -9.96 6.37
C GLU A 129 -1.20 -11.06 5.80
N LYS A 130 -2.51 -10.88 5.90
CA LYS A 130 -3.50 -11.82 5.36
C LYS A 130 -3.39 -11.98 3.85
N ILE A 131 -3.15 -10.90 3.10
CA ILE A 131 -2.91 -10.95 1.65
C ILE A 131 -1.66 -11.79 1.36
N ARG A 132 -0.55 -11.59 2.09
CA ARG A 132 0.67 -12.40 1.93
C ARG A 132 0.43 -13.88 2.26
N SER A 133 -0.40 -14.17 3.26
CA SER A 133 -0.69 -15.55 3.67
C SER A 133 -1.36 -16.38 2.55
N VAL A 134 -2.00 -15.76 1.56
CA VAL A 134 -2.59 -16.44 0.40
C VAL A 134 -1.50 -17.16 -0.43
N LEU A 135 -0.27 -16.62 -0.45
CA LEU A 135 0.85 -17.19 -1.18
C LEU A 135 1.49 -18.38 -0.47
N ILE A 136 1.18 -18.58 0.81
CA ILE A 136 1.70 -19.65 1.64
C ILE A 136 0.78 -20.88 1.54
N PRO A 137 1.29 -22.10 1.37
CA PRO A 137 0.48 -23.30 1.42
C PRO A 137 -0.29 -23.41 2.75
N MET A 138 -1.60 -23.63 2.66
CA MET A 138 -2.48 -23.85 3.81
C MET A 138 -3.15 -25.20 3.69
N GLU A 139 -3.51 -25.81 4.84
CA GLU A 139 -4.37 -26.98 4.85
C GLU A 139 -5.73 -26.66 4.25
N TYR A 140 -6.09 -27.37 3.19
CA TYR A 140 -7.34 -27.13 2.43
C TYR A 140 -8.62 -27.53 3.21
N THR A 141 -8.50 -28.20 4.34
CA THR A 141 -9.62 -28.63 5.16
C THR A 141 -10.29 -27.50 5.93
N ARG A 142 -9.61 -26.37 6.15
CA ARG A 142 -10.16 -25.18 6.83
C ARG A 142 -10.15 -23.97 5.92
N LEU A 143 -11.34 -23.52 5.58
CA LEU A 143 -11.53 -22.33 4.73
C LEU A 143 -11.59 -21.02 5.53
N ASP A 144 -11.58 -21.09 6.86
CA ASP A 144 -11.76 -19.93 7.74
C ASP A 144 -10.77 -18.80 7.42
N ARG A 145 -9.49 -19.15 7.23
CA ARG A 145 -8.46 -18.15 6.89
C ARG A 145 -8.69 -17.50 5.54
N LEU A 146 -9.12 -18.26 4.53
CA LEU A 146 -9.40 -17.73 3.20
C LEU A 146 -10.62 -16.80 3.23
N VAL A 147 -11.68 -17.20 3.96
CA VAL A 147 -12.86 -16.39 4.19
C VAL A 147 -12.45 -15.10 4.92
N ASP A 148 -11.62 -15.20 5.97
CA ASP A 148 -11.14 -14.06 6.74
C ASP A 148 -10.34 -13.05 5.86
N VAL A 149 -9.47 -13.54 4.97
CA VAL A 149 -8.77 -12.68 3.98
C VAL A 149 -9.77 -11.93 3.08
N LEU A 150 -10.75 -12.65 2.52
CA LEU A 150 -11.74 -12.06 1.61
C LEU A 150 -12.59 -10.99 2.29
N PHE A 151 -13.09 -11.27 3.49
CA PHE A 151 -13.95 -10.32 4.22
C PHE A 151 -13.17 -9.14 4.80
N THR A 152 -11.96 -9.35 5.31
CA THR A 152 -11.14 -8.24 5.84
C THR A 152 -10.74 -7.29 4.73
N ALA A 153 -10.31 -7.80 3.57
CA ALA A 153 -9.99 -6.97 2.42
C ALA A 153 -11.21 -6.18 1.91
N ALA A 154 -12.41 -6.78 1.92
CA ALA A 154 -13.64 -6.10 1.54
C ALA A 154 -14.02 -4.98 2.53
N GLN A 155 -13.93 -5.25 3.84
CA GLN A 155 -14.25 -4.27 4.89
C GLN A 155 -13.29 -3.06 4.89
N ASP A 156 -12.00 -3.29 4.65
CA ASP A 156 -11.03 -2.18 4.56
C ASP A 156 -11.33 -1.27 3.38
N VAL A 157 -11.77 -1.81 2.24
CA VAL A 157 -12.18 -1.02 1.08
C VAL A 157 -13.44 -0.19 1.39
N GLU A 158 -14.43 -0.76 2.08
CA GLU A 158 -15.66 -0.06 2.46
C GLU A 158 -15.42 1.02 3.54
N ALA A 159 -14.64 0.70 4.58
CA ALA A 159 -14.35 1.64 5.68
C ALA A 159 -13.61 2.90 5.19
N VAL A 160 -12.78 2.76 4.16
CA VAL A 160 -12.01 3.89 3.61
C VAL A 160 -12.87 4.79 2.74
N VAL A 161 -13.84 4.23 1.98
CA VAL A 161 -14.80 5.01 1.20
C VAL A 161 -15.71 5.85 2.11
N GLU A 162 -16.08 5.33 3.29
CA GLU A 162 -16.87 6.08 4.27
C GLU A 162 -16.06 7.20 4.97
N ASN A 163 -14.76 6.97 5.26
CA ASN A 163 -13.93 7.93 5.99
C ASN A 163 -13.52 9.16 5.16
N GLU A 164 -13.35 9.02 3.85
CA GLU A 164 -13.07 10.18 2.96
C GLU A 164 -14.31 11.07 2.70
N SER A 165 -15.51 10.58 3.06
CA SER A 165 -16.78 11.23 2.72
C SER A 165 -17.48 11.93 3.88
N ARG A 166 -17.01 11.80 5.12
CA ARG A 166 -17.77 12.26 6.29
C ARG A 166 -17.03 13.28 7.14
N PRO A 167 -17.39 14.58 7.07
CA PRO A 167 -17.18 15.49 8.19
C PRO A 167 -18.17 15.08 9.29
N GLU A 168 -17.68 14.70 10.47
CA GLU A 168 -18.55 14.55 11.63
C GLU A 168 -19.22 15.91 11.90
N ALA A 169 -20.54 15.94 11.73
CA ALA A 169 -21.35 16.97 12.34
C ALA A 169 -21.28 16.75 13.84
N GLU A 170 -20.86 17.78 14.58
CA GLU A 170 -21.10 17.84 16.03
C GLU A 170 -22.56 17.50 16.27
N SER A 171 -22.76 16.42 17.02
CA SER A 171 -24.07 15.93 17.38
C SER A 171 -24.78 16.94 18.29
N ASN A 172 -25.77 17.62 17.74
CA ASN A 172 -27.02 17.99 18.44
C ASN A 172 -27.95 18.59 17.39
N ASP A 173 -28.74 17.81 16.73
CA ASP A 173 -30.19 17.96 16.65
C ASP A 173 -30.82 16.86 15.79
N SER A 174 -31.85 16.24 16.36
CA SER A 174 -32.72 15.30 15.70
C SER A 174 -33.55 15.99 14.62
N ASN A 175 -33.23 15.76 13.34
CA ASN A 175 -34.18 15.82 12.24
C ASN A 175 -33.65 14.99 11.06
N GLU A 176 -34.34 13.89 10.77
CA GLU A 176 -34.19 13.13 9.53
C GLU A 176 -34.54 14.01 8.33
N SER A 177 -33.53 14.46 7.61
CA SER A 177 -33.70 14.93 6.25
C SER A 177 -32.72 14.18 5.36
N THR A 178 -33.26 13.54 4.35
CA THR A 178 -32.63 12.78 3.27
C THR A 178 -31.55 13.63 2.60
N PHE A 179 -30.29 13.53 3.03
CA PHE A 179 -29.15 14.11 2.33
C PHE A 179 -28.70 13.13 1.25
N VAL A 180 -28.96 13.49 0.00
CA VAL A 180 -28.27 12.92 -1.17
C VAL A 180 -26.79 13.24 -0.97
N GLN A 181 -26.01 12.24 -0.62
CA GLN A 181 -24.58 12.32 -0.35
C GLN A 181 -23.87 12.54 -1.69
N ASP A 182 -23.39 13.75 -1.93
CA ASP A 182 -22.55 14.10 -3.07
C ASP A 182 -21.17 13.45 -2.85
N ARG A 183 -21.03 12.22 -3.33
CA ARG A 183 -19.77 11.47 -3.28
C ARG A 183 -18.81 12.12 -4.27
N THR A 184 -17.70 12.63 -3.78
CA THR A 184 -16.60 13.08 -4.65
C THR A 184 -16.19 11.90 -5.55
N ASP A 185 -16.14 12.16 -6.87
CA ASP A 185 -15.79 11.13 -7.85
C ASP A 185 -14.40 10.56 -7.51
N LEU A 186 -14.31 9.22 -7.33
CA LEU A 186 -13.06 8.52 -7.01
C LEU A 186 -11.99 8.77 -8.08
N THR A 187 -12.40 8.94 -9.33
CA THR A 187 -11.48 9.24 -10.44
C THR A 187 -10.84 10.62 -10.28
N LEU A 188 -11.57 11.58 -9.74
CA LEU A 188 -11.07 12.93 -9.47
C LEU A 188 -10.05 12.91 -8.31
N ILE A 189 -10.33 12.16 -7.24
CA ILE A 189 -9.42 12.00 -6.11
C ILE A 189 -8.11 11.34 -6.58
N ASP A 190 -8.19 10.28 -7.36
CA ASP A 190 -7.02 9.56 -7.86
C ASP A 190 -6.20 10.40 -8.85
N SER A 191 -6.85 11.19 -9.70
CA SER A 191 -6.16 12.12 -10.59
C SER A 191 -5.44 13.24 -9.83
N MET A 192 -6.06 13.76 -8.78
CA MET A 192 -5.45 14.75 -7.89
C MET A 192 -4.23 14.17 -7.16
N ARG A 193 -4.34 12.98 -6.58
CA ARG A 193 -3.21 12.29 -5.97
C ARG A 193 -2.06 12.10 -6.95
N ALA A 194 -2.35 11.63 -8.16
CA ALA A 194 -1.33 11.46 -9.20
C ALA A 194 -0.61 12.77 -9.52
N SER A 195 -1.34 13.89 -9.60
CA SER A 195 -0.76 15.21 -9.87
C SER A 195 0.12 15.71 -8.72
N ILE A 196 -0.31 15.49 -7.46
CA ILE A 196 0.48 15.80 -6.27
C ILE A 196 1.78 15.00 -6.27
N LEU A 197 1.70 13.68 -6.48
CA LEU A 197 2.87 12.80 -6.46
C LEU A 197 3.88 13.17 -7.56
N ARG A 198 3.41 13.46 -8.79
CA ARG A 198 4.27 13.96 -9.87
C ARG A 198 4.97 15.27 -9.50
N SER A 199 4.28 16.18 -8.82
CA SER A 199 4.88 17.43 -8.35
C SER A 199 5.96 17.18 -7.30
N VAL A 200 5.73 16.26 -6.36
CA VAL A 200 6.72 15.86 -5.37
C VAL A 200 7.90 15.13 -6.02
N GLU A 201 7.67 14.19 -6.94
CA GLU A 201 8.73 13.51 -7.69
C GLU A 201 9.62 14.49 -8.47
N ARG A 202 9.00 15.50 -9.11
CA ARG A 202 9.74 16.52 -9.86
C ARG A 202 10.60 17.39 -8.94
N SER A 203 10.09 17.82 -7.80
CA SER A 203 10.81 18.67 -6.85
C SER A 203 11.91 17.92 -6.11
N SER A 204 11.72 16.65 -5.81
CA SER A 204 12.67 15.82 -5.07
C SER A 204 13.67 15.06 -5.94
N GLY A 205 13.37 14.89 -7.24
CA GLY A 205 14.14 14.05 -8.15
C GLY A 205 14.01 12.53 -7.89
N ALA A 206 13.15 12.12 -6.97
CA ALA A 206 12.97 10.72 -6.57
C ALA A 206 11.65 10.16 -7.09
N LYS A 207 11.66 8.92 -7.57
CA LYS A 207 10.43 8.19 -7.92
C LYS A 207 9.76 7.64 -6.67
N LEU A 208 8.43 7.81 -6.58
CA LEU A 208 7.61 7.36 -5.47
C LEU A 208 6.87 6.07 -5.82
N ILE A 209 7.05 5.07 -4.98
CA ILE A 209 6.40 3.75 -5.08
C ILE A 209 5.26 3.71 -4.09
N LYS A 210 4.07 3.32 -4.56
CA LYS A 210 2.89 3.16 -3.71
C LYS A 210 3.10 2.04 -2.70
N LYS A 211 2.89 2.32 -1.42
CA LYS A 211 2.98 1.36 -0.30
C LYS A 211 1.61 0.94 0.23
N SER A 212 0.70 1.90 0.32
CA SER A 212 -0.72 1.68 0.62
C SER A 212 -1.57 2.69 -0.16
N ARG A 213 -2.85 2.77 0.14
CA ARG A 213 -3.75 3.71 -0.53
C ARG A 213 -3.28 5.16 -0.47
N ALA A 214 -2.81 5.60 0.68
CA ALA A 214 -2.36 6.98 0.90
C ALA A 214 -0.84 7.13 1.02
N LEU A 215 -0.07 6.03 1.17
CA LEU A 215 1.34 6.06 1.49
C LEU A 215 2.22 5.73 0.28
N TYR A 216 3.26 6.54 0.11
CA TYR A 216 4.23 6.43 -0.99
C TYR A 216 5.64 6.66 -0.46
N SER A 217 6.64 5.95 -0.98
CA SER A 217 8.04 6.20 -0.63
C SER A 217 8.98 6.04 -1.82
N SER A 218 10.13 6.69 -1.76
CA SER A 218 11.25 6.37 -2.64
C SER A 218 11.77 4.95 -2.38
N SER A 219 12.47 4.36 -3.36
CA SER A 219 13.02 3.00 -3.25
C SER A 219 14.02 2.85 -2.11
N ASP A 220 14.79 3.89 -1.83
CA ASP A 220 15.78 3.97 -0.76
C ASP A 220 15.19 4.41 0.59
N ARG A 221 13.87 4.65 0.66
CA ARG A 221 13.16 5.18 1.83
C ARG A 221 13.67 6.53 2.34
N SER A 222 14.37 7.29 1.52
CA SER A 222 14.80 8.65 1.88
C SER A 222 13.62 9.62 1.95
N ILE A 223 12.58 9.41 1.11
CA ILE A 223 11.38 10.23 1.04
C ILE A 223 10.15 9.38 1.29
N GLY A 224 9.25 9.83 2.15
CA GLY A 224 7.94 9.26 2.39
C GLY A 224 6.84 10.31 2.30
N VAL A 225 5.73 9.97 1.66
CA VAL A 225 4.58 10.87 1.49
C VAL A 225 3.30 10.16 1.90
N ALA A 226 2.56 10.75 2.84
CA ALA A 226 1.16 10.42 3.08
C ALA A 226 0.30 11.43 2.30
N CYS A 227 -0.53 10.96 1.35
CA CYS A 227 -1.30 11.81 0.46
C CYS A 227 -2.79 11.62 0.65
N THR A 228 -3.49 12.68 1.03
CA THR A 228 -4.94 12.74 1.19
C THR A 228 -5.54 13.93 0.46
N VAL A 229 -6.84 13.87 0.16
CA VAL A 229 -7.52 14.86 -0.67
C VAL A 229 -8.83 15.25 -0.01
N SER A 230 -9.15 16.55 0.02
CA SER A 230 -10.42 17.08 0.54
C SER A 230 -11.14 17.90 -0.48
N LYS A 231 -12.47 17.88 -0.42
CA LYS A 231 -13.32 18.85 -1.14
C LYS A 231 -13.37 20.18 -0.41
N PHE A 232 -13.74 21.24 -1.13
CA PHE A 232 -13.95 22.56 -0.57
C PHE A 232 -15.34 22.67 0.09
N TYR A 233 -15.40 23.25 1.29
CA TYR A 233 -16.63 23.48 2.05
C TYR A 233 -16.95 24.97 2.06
N ALA A 234 -17.70 25.45 1.06
CA ALA A 234 -17.96 26.87 0.83
C ALA A 234 -18.66 27.58 2.01
N GLU A 235 -19.64 26.91 2.62
CA GLU A 235 -20.50 27.48 3.67
C GLU A 235 -19.93 27.39 5.08
N LYS A 236 -18.76 26.73 5.28
CA LYS A 236 -18.13 26.52 6.58
C LYS A 236 -16.93 27.43 6.78
N ASN A 237 -16.61 27.75 8.05
CA ASN A 237 -15.35 28.40 8.39
C ASN A 237 -14.15 27.53 8.04
N VAL A 238 -14.24 26.21 8.26
CA VAL A 238 -13.25 25.24 7.81
C VAL A 238 -13.49 24.99 6.32
N LYS A 239 -12.51 25.32 5.49
CA LYS A 239 -12.59 25.18 4.02
C LYS A 239 -12.18 23.80 3.53
N TYR A 240 -11.23 23.15 4.22
CA TYR A 240 -10.82 21.77 3.94
C TYR A 240 -10.66 21.01 5.24
N TRP A 241 -11.03 19.74 5.20
CA TRP A 241 -10.90 18.82 6.33
C TRP A 241 -10.22 17.54 5.91
N TYR A 242 -9.25 17.09 6.72
CA TYR A 242 -8.54 15.85 6.49
C TYR A 242 -8.42 15.06 7.79
N ALA A 243 -8.36 13.72 7.68
CA ALA A 243 -8.00 12.84 8.76
C ALA A 243 -6.55 12.39 8.58
N HIS A 244 -5.73 12.54 9.64
CA HIS A 244 -4.41 11.91 9.73
C HIS A 244 -4.53 10.67 10.60
N HIS A 245 -3.89 9.56 10.21
CA HIS A 245 -4.07 8.25 10.81
C HIS A 245 -2.79 7.76 11.49
N THR A 246 -2.90 6.98 12.58
CA THR A 246 -1.75 6.38 13.27
C THR A 246 -0.79 5.64 12.33
N PRO A 247 -1.24 4.77 11.38
CA PRO A 247 -0.33 4.12 10.45
C PRO A 247 0.45 5.08 9.55
N TRP A 248 -0.10 6.26 9.24
CA TRP A 248 0.60 7.28 8.46
C TRP A 248 1.72 7.93 9.28
N GLN A 249 1.44 8.21 10.56
CA GLN A 249 2.46 8.71 11.48
C GLN A 249 3.62 7.73 11.58
N GLU A 250 3.35 6.45 11.89
CA GLU A 250 4.37 5.42 12.00
C GLU A 250 5.20 5.24 10.72
N PHE A 251 4.57 5.38 9.57
CA PHE A 251 5.24 5.32 8.28
C PHE A 251 6.17 6.53 8.07
N LEU A 252 5.68 7.75 8.34
CA LEU A 252 6.44 8.98 8.15
C LEU A 252 7.62 9.10 9.14
N GLU A 253 7.53 8.51 10.33
CA GLU A 253 8.62 8.41 11.31
C GLU A 253 9.78 7.51 10.86
N ARG A 254 9.52 6.55 9.94
CA ARG A 254 10.52 5.57 9.47
C ARG A 254 11.29 5.99 8.23
N VAL A 255 10.97 7.12 7.64
CA VAL A 255 11.67 7.68 6.47
C VAL A 255 12.56 8.84 6.87
N THR A 256 13.56 9.16 6.06
CA THR A 256 14.46 10.28 6.36
C THR A 256 13.76 11.63 6.26
N SER A 257 12.91 11.80 5.24
CA SER A 257 12.12 13.01 5.01
C SER A 257 10.66 12.61 4.77
N GLY A 258 9.84 12.80 5.80
CA GLY A 258 8.40 12.52 5.75
C GLY A 258 7.60 13.76 5.39
N PHE A 259 6.54 13.61 4.59
CA PHE A 259 5.64 14.68 4.21
C PHE A 259 4.19 14.23 4.27
N LEU A 260 3.31 15.12 4.76
CA LEU A 260 1.87 15.00 4.59
C LEU A 260 1.44 15.90 3.43
N ALA A 261 0.92 15.30 2.36
CA ALA A 261 0.38 16.01 1.21
C ALA A 261 -1.13 16.14 1.33
N LEU A 262 -1.63 17.38 1.35
CA LEU A 262 -3.03 17.74 1.54
C LEU A 262 -3.56 18.33 0.23
N GLY A 263 -4.29 17.53 -0.56
CA GLY A 263 -4.84 17.93 -1.86
C GLY A 263 -6.17 18.68 -1.71
N CYS A 264 -6.37 19.71 -2.50
CA CYS A 264 -7.58 20.53 -2.57
C CYS A 264 -8.26 20.28 -3.92
N VAL A 265 -9.41 19.57 -3.94
CA VAL A 265 -10.07 19.11 -5.19
C VAL A 265 -10.41 20.25 -6.16
N ASP A 266 -10.78 21.40 -5.63
CA ASP A 266 -11.21 22.59 -6.37
C ASP A 266 -10.06 23.52 -6.78
N ALA A 267 -8.82 23.19 -6.41
CA ALA A 267 -7.67 24.06 -6.59
C ALA A 267 -6.55 23.37 -7.38
N ASN A 268 -5.71 24.14 -8.06
CA ASN A 268 -4.55 23.64 -8.79
C ASN A 268 -3.28 23.65 -7.91
N PHE A 269 -3.44 23.43 -6.61
CA PHE A 269 -2.35 23.34 -5.64
C PHE A 269 -2.65 22.32 -4.55
N ALA A 270 -1.62 21.96 -3.80
CA ALA A 270 -1.72 21.17 -2.58
C ALA A 270 -0.74 21.73 -1.54
N PHE A 271 -0.91 21.32 -0.29
CA PHE A 271 0.06 21.63 0.76
C PHE A 271 0.94 20.39 0.98
N LEU A 272 2.25 20.58 0.94
CA LEU A 272 3.25 19.55 1.24
C LEU A 272 3.89 19.88 2.59
N LEU A 273 3.26 19.41 3.66
CA LEU A 273 3.65 19.73 5.04
C LEU A 273 4.73 18.74 5.50
N PRO A 274 5.94 19.20 5.89
CA PRO A 274 6.95 18.35 6.49
C PRO A 274 6.44 17.69 7.77
N PHE A 275 6.79 16.42 7.97
CA PHE A 275 6.25 15.64 9.09
C PHE A 275 6.76 16.11 10.45
N ASP A 276 7.99 16.64 10.54
CA ASP A 276 8.51 17.29 11.75
C ASP A 276 7.64 18.48 12.19
N VAL A 277 7.24 19.34 11.25
CA VAL A 277 6.32 20.46 11.53
C VAL A 277 4.94 19.97 11.97
N LEU A 278 4.39 18.94 11.29
CA LEU A 278 3.12 18.34 11.68
C LEU A 278 3.20 17.66 13.04
N GLY A 279 4.27 16.91 13.30
CA GLY A 279 4.48 16.14 14.52
C GLY A 279 4.43 17.00 15.79
N GLU A 280 4.97 18.21 15.73
CA GLU A 280 4.88 19.19 16.83
C GLU A 280 3.42 19.63 17.12
N LYS A 281 2.55 19.59 16.12
CA LYS A 281 1.16 20.03 16.25
C LYS A 281 0.18 18.90 16.54
N LEU A 282 0.51 17.63 16.22
CA LEU A 282 -0.39 16.47 16.44
C LEU A 282 -0.96 16.36 17.86
N PRO A 283 -0.18 16.57 18.97
CA PRO A 283 -0.73 16.49 20.33
C PRO A 283 -1.79 17.55 20.63
N HIS A 284 -1.83 18.61 19.83
CA HIS A 284 -2.72 19.75 20.02
C HIS A 284 -3.92 19.77 19.07
N LEU A 285 -4.03 18.80 18.18
CA LEU A 285 -5.18 18.60 17.30
C LEU A 285 -6.32 17.86 18.00
N ASN A 286 -7.52 18.03 17.50
CA ASN A 286 -8.65 17.21 17.90
C ASN A 286 -8.46 15.78 17.37
N THR A 287 -8.93 14.82 18.16
CA THR A 287 -8.82 13.38 17.83
C THR A 287 -10.17 12.70 17.98
N THR A 288 -10.40 11.70 17.14
CA THR A 288 -11.48 10.73 17.29
C THR A 288 -10.91 9.33 17.35
N ILE A 289 -11.50 8.46 18.19
CA ILE A 289 -11.15 7.05 18.24
C ILE A 289 -12.34 6.26 17.66
N ARG A 290 -12.09 5.53 16.59
CA ARG A 290 -13.09 4.64 15.96
C ARG A 290 -12.46 3.28 15.68
N ASN A 291 -13.14 2.20 16.07
CA ASN A 291 -12.65 0.82 15.91
C ASN A 291 -11.22 0.61 16.45
N GLY A 292 -10.89 1.27 17.59
CA GLY A 292 -9.56 1.18 18.19
C GLY A 292 -8.44 1.96 17.47
N LYS A 293 -8.75 2.69 16.39
CA LYS A 293 -7.81 3.53 15.62
C LYS A 293 -8.01 5.00 15.98
N THR A 294 -6.90 5.73 16.16
CA THR A 294 -6.92 7.18 16.43
C THR A 294 -6.78 7.94 15.13
N TYR A 295 -7.59 9.00 14.98
CA TYR A 295 -7.58 9.93 13.86
C TYR A 295 -7.38 11.34 14.40
N TRP A 296 -6.44 12.09 13.82
CA TRP A 296 -6.27 13.53 14.09
C TRP A 296 -6.99 14.33 13.01
N HIS A 297 -7.74 15.34 13.43
CA HIS A 297 -8.49 16.20 12.53
C HIS A 297 -7.64 17.40 12.11
N ILE A 298 -7.35 17.51 10.83
CA ILE A 298 -6.67 18.65 10.24
C ILE A 298 -7.71 19.54 9.58
N HIS A 299 -7.89 20.72 10.13
CA HIS A 299 -8.82 21.72 9.66
C HIS A 299 -8.06 22.88 9.04
N ILE A 300 -8.37 23.23 7.79
CA ILE A 300 -7.77 24.36 7.09
C ILE A 300 -8.82 25.45 6.88
N THR A 301 -8.47 26.68 7.23
CA THR A 301 -9.25 27.89 6.98
C THR A 301 -8.54 28.76 5.95
N ASN A 302 -9.33 29.65 5.33
CA ASN A 302 -8.83 30.65 4.38
C ASN A 302 -9.41 32.01 4.83
N PRO A 303 -8.80 32.70 5.81
CA PRO A 303 -9.30 33.98 6.32
C PRO A 303 -9.16 35.13 5.32
N GLU A 304 -8.18 35.06 4.42
CA GLU A 304 -7.90 35.99 3.36
C GLU A 304 -7.63 35.28 2.04
N PRO A 305 -7.90 35.86 0.88
CA PRO A 305 -7.60 35.24 -0.41
C PRO A 305 -6.12 34.78 -0.49
N ASN A 306 -5.92 33.54 -0.87
CA ASN A 306 -4.59 32.89 -0.99
C ASN A 306 -3.79 32.75 0.32
N PHE A 307 -4.42 32.96 1.48
CA PHE A 307 -3.81 32.76 2.77
C PHE A 307 -4.52 31.62 3.51
N TYR A 308 -3.81 30.51 3.73
CA TYR A 308 -4.35 29.29 4.30
C TYR A 308 -3.68 28.96 5.63
N GLN A 309 -4.49 28.60 6.62
CA GLN A 309 -4.04 28.29 7.96
C GLN A 309 -4.62 26.96 8.44
N MET A 310 -3.76 26.12 9.03
CA MET A 310 -4.20 24.95 9.77
C MET A 310 -4.54 25.37 11.21
N LEU A 311 -5.73 24.98 11.66
CA LEU A 311 -6.16 25.25 13.04
C LEU A 311 -5.49 24.25 14.00
N VAL A 312 -5.04 24.78 15.16
CA VAL A 312 -4.49 24.00 16.29
C VAL A 312 -5.40 24.22 17.50
N PRO A 313 -6.53 23.50 17.62
CA PRO A 313 -7.63 23.85 18.51
C PRO A 313 -7.27 23.91 20.00
N ARG A 314 -6.35 23.05 20.47
CA ARG A 314 -6.01 22.99 21.90
C ARG A 314 -5.10 24.11 22.40
N THR A 315 -4.34 24.74 21.50
CA THR A 315 -3.51 25.90 21.82
C THR A 315 -4.13 27.22 21.37
N GLY A 316 -5.10 27.18 20.47
CA GLY A 316 -5.66 28.34 19.80
C GLY A 316 -4.71 28.96 18.77
N GLU A 317 -3.59 28.30 18.47
CA GLU A 317 -2.64 28.74 17.44
C GLU A 317 -3.13 28.36 16.04
N HIS A 318 -2.57 29.03 15.04
CA HIS A 318 -2.77 28.71 13.64
C HIS A 318 -1.41 28.53 12.97
N LEU A 319 -1.26 27.46 12.19
CA LEU A 319 -0.06 27.25 11.38
C LEU A 319 -0.31 27.81 9.98
N ASP A 320 0.52 28.77 9.55
CA ASP A 320 0.51 29.26 8.17
C ASP A 320 0.98 28.15 7.22
N LEU A 321 0.13 27.80 6.24
CA LEU A 321 0.40 26.78 5.23
C LEU A 321 0.94 27.36 3.93
N THR A 322 1.00 28.68 3.78
CA THR A 322 1.48 29.36 2.57
C THR A 322 2.88 28.89 2.15
N PRO A 323 3.85 28.75 3.08
CA PRO A 323 5.21 28.27 2.73
C PRO A 323 5.25 26.83 2.23
N PHE A 324 4.22 26.02 2.50
CA PHE A 324 4.14 24.61 2.13
C PHE A 324 3.29 24.36 0.88
N THR A 325 2.87 25.42 0.18
CA THR A 325 2.06 25.28 -1.03
C THR A 325 2.90 24.82 -2.22
N ILE A 326 2.43 23.75 -2.89
CA ILE A 326 3.01 23.28 -4.14
C ILE A 326 2.00 23.43 -5.29
N GLN A 327 2.45 23.90 -6.44
CA GLN A 327 1.63 23.96 -7.66
C GLN A 327 1.55 22.58 -8.31
N LEU A 328 0.35 22.18 -8.74
CA LEU A 328 0.14 20.90 -9.38
C LEU A 328 0.47 20.96 -10.87
N VAL A 329 1.09 19.90 -11.35
CA VAL A 329 1.42 19.76 -12.77
C VAL A 329 0.25 19.14 -13.51
N ASN A 330 -0.34 19.88 -14.44
CA ASN A 330 -1.38 19.37 -15.33
C ASN A 330 -0.76 18.59 -16.50
N ASP A 331 -1.41 17.49 -16.91
CA ASP A 331 -0.97 16.60 -18.01
C ASP A 331 -0.88 17.32 -19.40
N SER A 332 -1.34 18.56 -19.50
CA SER A 332 -1.36 19.31 -20.77
C SER A 332 0.00 19.97 -21.12
N GLN A 333 1.05 19.78 -20.31
CA GLN A 333 2.37 20.39 -20.51
C GLN A 333 3.54 19.39 -20.45
N ALA A 334 3.28 18.09 -20.68
CA ALA A 334 4.32 17.06 -20.78
C ALA A 334 4.54 16.61 -22.22
#